data_37852e89cde9e64972eb7d0c829ffde8
#
_entry.id   37852e89cde9e64972eb7d0c829ffde8
#
_cell.length_a   1.000
_cell.length_b   1.000
_cell.length_c   1.000
_cell.angle_alpha   90.00
_cell.angle_beta   90.00
_cell.angle_gamma   90.00
#
_symmetry.space_group_name_H-M   'P 1'
#
loop_
_entity.id
_entity.type
_entity.pdbx_description
1 polymer ?
#
loop_
_entity_poly.entity_id
_entity_poly.type
_entity_poly.pdbx_seq_one_letter_code
_entity_poly.pdbx_strand_id
1 'polypeptide(L)'
;MRLVLLFLFLFYAASASTENLLQTPAHHLSDGTYANTNGVPYESSFKKLMQWSWERRSKDLSTFKFEMEKPNYKEIYNNDNIVTTWIGHETFLYQNKDINVLTDPHFTDRASPLSFAGPKRYMPPGMEIEDLPNIDVVTISHSHYDHLDYRSVKLISEKYEDVLFLVPLGLEEWFINLSLIHI
;
A
#
# COMPACT_ATOMS: atom_id res chain seq x y z
N MET A 1 36.44 -18.65 36.92
CA MET A 1 36.93 -18.60 35.52
C MET A 1 35.96 -19.16 34.48
N ARG A 2 35.26 -20.26 34.71
CA ARG A 2 34.30 -20.86 33.76
C ARG A 2 33.03 -19.99 33.51
N LEU A 3 32.56 -19.24 34.50
CA LEU A 3 31.35 -18.41 34.38
C LEU A 3 31.58 -17.17 33.53
N VAL A 4 32.77 -16.58 33.59
CA VAL A 4 33.12 -15.37 32.81
C VAL A 4 33.27 -15.69 31.31
N LEU A 5 33.76 -16.88 30.98
CA LEU A 5 33.85 -17.36 29.61
C LEU A 5 32.47 -17.61 28.97
N LEU A 6 31.49 -18.09 29.75
CA LEU A 6 30.12 -18.31 29.28
C LEU A 6 29.42 -16.98 28.98
N PHE A 7 29.63 -15.95 29.79
CA PHE A 7 29.08 -14.60 29.56
C PHE A 7 29.70 -13.94 28.32
N LEU A 8 30.99 -14.08 28.09
CA LEU A 8 31.65 -13.56 26.91
C LEU A 8 31.18 -14.27 25.64
N PHE A 9 30.86 -15.58 25.69
CA PHE A 9 30.33 -16.32 24.56
C PHE A 9 28.89 -15.92 24.22
N LEU A 10 28.06 -15.65 25.22
CA LEU A 10 26.69 -15.16 25.04
C LEU A 10 26.67 -13.73 24.49
N PHE A 11 27.61 -12.87 24.92
CA PHE A 11 27.75 -11.52 24.35
C PHE A 11 28.24 -11.54 22.90
N TYR A 12 29.17 -12.44 22.55
CA TYR A 12 29.65 -12.60 21.19
C TYR A 12 28.58 -13.19 20.25
N ALA A 13 27.78 -14.15 20.73
CA ALA A 13 26.67 -14.69 19.96
C ALA A 13 25.53 -13.67 19.78
N ALA A 14 25.28 -12.80 20.77
CA ALA A 14 24.28 -11.74 20.68
C ALA A 14 24.73 -10.62 19.72
N SER A 15 26.02 -10.25 19.73
CA SER A 15 26.56 -9.27 18.77
C SER A 15 26.64 -9.80 17.33
N ALA A 16 26.95 -11.07 17.13
CA ALA A 16 26.94 -11.69 15.80
C ALA A 16 25.52 -11.79 15.22
N SER A 17 24.50 -11.99 16.06
CA SER A 17 23.10 -12.02 15.59
C SER A 17 22.55 -10.62 15.32
N THR A 18 23.03 -9.58 16.00
CA THR A 18 22.61 -8.19 15.75
C THR A 18 23.32 -7.59 14.53
N GLU A 19 24.57 -7.96 14.23
CA GLU A 19 25.25 -7.53 13.00
C GLU A 19 24.56 -8.09 11.74
N ASN A 20 24.02 -9.31 11.78
CA ASN A 20 23.26 -9.87 10.66
C ASN A 20 21.89 -9.22 10.47
N LEU A 21 21.30 -8.62 11.50
CA LEU A 21 20.03 -7.88 11.40
C LEU A 21 20.20 -6.45 10.83
N LEU A 22 21.44 -5.94 10.79
CA LEU A 22 21.78 -4.60 10.28
C LEU A 22 22.40 -4.62 8.87
N GLN A 23 22.59 -5.78 8.26
CA GLN A 23 23.05 -5.84 6.88
C GLN A 23 21.95 -5.37 5.95
N THR A 24 22.19 -4.26 5.28
CA THR A 24 21.30 -3.77 4.21
C THR A 24 21.13 -4.88 3.16
N PRO A 25 19.90 -5.28 2.84
CA PRO A 25 19.67 -6.30 1.83
C PRO A 25 20.35 -5.97 0.50
N ALA A 26 20.84 -6.98 -0.20
CA ALA A 26 21.62 -6.79 -1.43
C ALA A 26 20.87 -6.04 -2.55
N HIS A 27 19.55 -5.99 -2.50
CA HIS A 27 18.74 -5.24 -3.45
C HIS A 27 18.57 -3.75 -3.10
N HIS A 28 19.05 -3.30 -1.93
CA HIS A 28 19.13 -1.89 -1.57
C HIS A 28 20.46 -1.33 -2.11
N LEU A 29 20.39 -0.39 -3.03
CA LEU A 29 21.56 0.20 -3.65
C LEU A 29 22.07 1.41 -2.84
N SER A 30 23.37 1.71 -2.99
CA SER A 30 24.02 2.81 -2.26
C SER A 30 23.53 4.21 -2.65
N ASP A 31 22.85 4.34 -3.78
CA ASP A 31 22.22 5.58 -4.26
C ASP A 31 20.79 5.80 -3.74
N GLY A 32 20.30 4.92 -2.84
CA GLY A 32 18.95 4.97 -2.28
C GLY A 32 17.89 4.35 -3.17
N THR A 33 18.26 3.74 -4.29
CA THR A 33 17.34 2.99 -5.16
C THR A 33 17.32 1.50 -4.82
N TYR A 34 16.44 0.76 -5.48
CA TYR A 34 16.26 -0.68 -5.27
C TYR A 34 16.48 -1.44 -6.58
N ALA A 35 17.20 -2.56 -6.49
CA ALA A 35 17.37 -3.49 -7.59
C ALA A 35 16.37 -4.64 -7.51
N ASN A 36 16.07 -5.24 -8.66
CA ASN A 36 15.31 -6.49 -8.68
C ASN A 36 16.14 -7.62 -8.07
N THR A 37 15.58 -8.40 -7.16
CA THR A 37 16.26 -9.50 -6.47
C THR A 37 16.70 -10.62 -7.43
N ASN A 38 16.06 -10.74 -8.59
CA ASN A 38 16.40 -11.69 -9.65
C ASN A 38 17.47 -11.20 -10.63
N GLY A 39 18.06 -10.01 -10.39
CA GLY A 39 19.10 -9.42 -11.21
C GLY A 39 18.63 -8.86 -12.57
N VAL A 40 17.33 -8.88 -12.86
CA VAL A 40 16.81 -8.27 -14.09
C VAL A 40 16.84 -6.75 -13.95
N PRO A 41 17.55 -6.02 -14.85
CA PRO A 41 17.62 -4.58 -14.77
C PRO A 41 16.25 -3.93 -15.01
N TYR A 42 15.94 -2.88 -14.25
CA TYR A 42 14.78 -2.06 -14.51
C TYR A 42 15.06 -1.11 -15.67
N GLU A 43 14.41 -1.33 -16.80
CA GLU A 43 14.47 -0.44 -17.95
C GLU A 43 13.25 0.48 -18.03
N SER A 44 13.37 1.69 -17.53
CA SER A 44 12.37 2.73 -17.81
C SER A 44 12.69 3.40 -19.16
N SER A 45 11.69 3.54 -20.04
CA SER A 45 11.83 4.23 -21.30
C SER A 45 10.65 5.15 -21.53
N PHE A 46 10.91 6.45 -21.63
CA PHE A 46 9.90 7.44 -21.98
C PHE A 46 9.21 7.10 -23.31
N LYS A 47 9.96 6.56 -24.29
CA LYS A 47 9.41 6.10 -25.56
C LYS A 47 8.39 4.97 -25.37
N LYS A 48 8.70 3.97 -24.54
CA LYS A 48 7.77 2.87 -24.21
C LYS A 48 6.51 3.40 -23.53
N LEU A 49 6.66 4.35 -22.59
CA LEU A 49 5.54 5.01 -21.92
C LEU A 49 4.63 5.75 -22.91
N MET A 50 5.20 6.52 -23.83
CA MET A 50 4.44 7.25 -24.85
C MET A 50 3.73 6.31 -25.82
N GLN A 51 4.40 5.23 -26.25
CA GLN A 51 3.80 4.20 -27.10
C GLN A 51 2.62 3.53 -26.41
N TRP A 52 2.81 3.10 -25.14
CA TRP A 52 1.74 2.52 -24.35
C TRP A 52 0.56 3.47 -24.16
N SER A 53 0.82 4.75 -23.88
CA SER A 53 -0.22 5.76 -23.72
C SER A 53 -1.01 5.99 -25.02
N TRP A 54 -0.34 5.92 -26.17
CA TRP A 54 -0.98 6.02 -27.49
C TRP A 54 -1.85 4.80 -27.79
N GLU A 55 -1.30 3.60 -27.60
CA GLU A 55 -2.02 2.33 -27.81
C GLU A 55 -3.25 2.20 -26.91
N ARG A 56 -3.16 2.70 -25.67
CA ARG A 56 -4.29 2.71 -24.74
C ARG A 56 -5.43 3.61 -25.21
N ARG A 57 -5.14 4.76 -25.84
CA ARG A 57 -6.17 5.67 -26.34
C ARG A 57 -7.03 5.06 -27.45
N SER A 58 -6.51 4.10 -28.18
CA SER A 58 -7.23 3.42 -29.27
C SER A 58 -8.13 2.29 -28.78
N LYS A 59 -8.05 1.90 -27.50
CA LYS A 59 -8.88 0.85 -26.91
C LYS A 59 -10.14 1.47 -26.31
N ASP A 60 -11.29 1.19 -26.92
CA ASP A 60 -12.58 1.52 -26.32
C ASP A 60 -12.92 0.50 -25.22
N LEU A 61 -12.70 0.88 -23.98
CA LEU A 61 -13.03 0.09 -22.80
C LEU A 61 -14.34 0.56 -22.15
N SER A 62 -15.01 1.55 -22.74
CA SER A 62 -16.21 2.18 -22.17
C SER A 62 -17.46 1.29 -22.18
N THR A 63 -17.42 0.18 -22.94
CA THR A 63 -18.59 -0.71 -23.12
C THR A 63 -18.73 -1.77 -22.02
N PHE A 64 -17.73 -1.94 -21.17
CA PHE A 64 -17.79 -2.94 -20.11
C PHE A 64 -18.47 -2.36 -18.86
N LYS A 65 -19.70 -2.80 -18.59
CA LYS A 65 -20.44 -2.48 -17.37
C LYS A 65 -20.48 -3.71 -16.49
N PHE A 66 -19.92 -3.59 -15.28
CA PHE A 66 -20.10 -4.59 -14.24
C PHE A 66 -21.34 -4.22 -13.42
N GLU A 67 -22.17 -5.20 -13.08
CA GLU A 67 -23.13 -5.02 -12.01
C GLU A 67 -22.38 -5.00 -10.68
N MET A 68 -22.57 -3.93 -9.92
CA MET A 68 -21.96 -3.78 -8.61
C MET A 68 -22.97 -4.25 -7.57
N GLU A 69 -22.63 -5.30 -6.85
CA GLU A 69 -23.37 -5.68 -5.67
C GLU A 69 -23.07 -4.69 -4.53
N LYS A 70 -24.11 -4.33 -3.77
CA LYS A 70 -23.95 -3.58 -2.52
C LYS A 70 -24.05 -4.56 -1.37
N PRO A 71 -22.93 -5.05 -0.81
CA PRO A 71 -23.00 -5.97 0.30
C PRO A 71 -23.63 -5.33 1.53
N ASN A 72 -24.28 -6.15 2.34
CA ASN A 72 -24.76 -5.71 3.65
C ASN A 72 -23.58 -5.71 4.63
N TYR A 73 -22.87 -4.61 4.69
CA TYR A 73 -21.66 -4.48 5.52
C TYR A 73 -21.91 -4.77 7.01
N LYS A 74 -23.15 -4.57 7.52
CA LYS A 74 -23.50 -4.83 8.92
C LYS A 74 -23.50 -6.33 9.26
N GLU A 75 -23.75 -7.21 8.31
CA GLU A 75 -23.71 -8.66 8.52
C GLU A 75 -22.27 -9.22 8.54
N ILE A 76 -21.33 -8.51 7.94
CA ILE A 76 -19.94 -8.91 7.85
C ILE A 76 -19.23 -8.82 9.21
N TYR A 77 -19.62 -7.89 10.06
CA TYR A 77 -18.96 -7.58 11.34
C TYR A 77 -19.04 -8.64 12.44
N ASN A 78 -19.92 -9.63 12.32
CA ASN A 78 -20.13 -10.66 13.33
C ASN A 78 -19.57 -12.04 12.92
N ASN A 79 -18.74 -12.10 11.92
CA ASN A 79 -18.19 -13.35 11.42
C ASN A 79 -16.81 -13.63 12.02
N ASP A 80 -16.59 -14.82 12.57
CA ASP A 80 -15.26 -15.26 13.03
C ASP A 80 -14.29 -15.53 11.87
N ASN A 81 -14.78 -15.56 10.63
CA ASN A 81 -13.96 -15.71 9.42
C ASN A 81 -13.45 -14.37 8.93
N ILE A 82 -12.34 -14.40 8.20
CA ILE A 82 -11.87 -13.25 7.44
C ILE A 82 -12.78 -13.03 6.25
N VAL A 83 -13.34 -11.83 6.12
CA VAL A 83 -14.11 -11.39 4.97
C VAL A 83 -13.26 -10.44 4.14
N THR A 84 -13.25 -10.66 2.83
CA THR A 84 -12.54 -9.81 1.89
C THR A 84 -13.54 -9.14 0.96
N THR A 85 -13.54 -7.81 0.94
CA THR A 85 -14.36 -7.00 0.03
C THR A 85 -13.45 -6.30 -0.98
N TRP A 86 -13.65 -6.55 -2.26
CA TRP A 86 -12.98 -5.81 -3.31
C TRP A 86 -13.70 -4.48 -3.56
N ILE A 87 -13.01 -3.37 -3.34
CA ILE A 87 -13.55 -2.02 -3.51
C ILE A 87 -13.29 -1.50 -4.93
N GLY A 88 -12.18 -1.89 -5.51
CA GLY A 88 -11.83 -1.55 -6.88
C GLY A 88 -10.33 -1.34 -7.06
N HIS A 89 -9.80 -1.65 -8.25
CA HIS A 89 -8.39 -1.69 -8.55
C HIS A 89 -7.67 -2.61 -7.55
N GLU A 90 -6.67 -2.14 -6.83
CA GLU A 90 -5.95 -2.91 -5.79
C GLU A 90 -6.46 -2.59 -4.36
N THR A 91 -7.59 -1.87 -4.27
CA THR A 91 -8.21 -1.54 -2.98
C THR A 91 -9.08 -2.69 -2.50
N PHE A 92 -8.65 -3.35 -1.44
CA PHE A 92 -9.39 -4.40 -0.74
C PHE A 92 -9.58 -4.02 0.73
N LEU A 93 -10.74 -4.38 1.25
CA LEU A 93 -11.03 -4.34 2.68
C LEU A 93 -11.03 -5.76 3.23
N TYR A 94 -10.11 -6.06 4.14
CA TYR A 94 -10.05 -7.30 4.90
C TYR A 94 -10.60 -7.05 6.29
N GLN A 95 -11.56 -7.84 6.70
CA GLN A 95 -12.26 -7.69 7.96
C GLN A 95 -12.29 -8.99 8.73
N ASN A 96 -12.07 -8.91 10.03
CA ASN A 96 -12.50 -9.90 10.99
C ASN A 96 -13.00 -9.15 12.24
N LYS A 97 -13.41 -9.88 13.28
CA LYS A 97 -13.93 -9.26 14.51
C LYS A 97 -12.93 -8.34 15.24
N ASP A 98 -11.63 -8.52 15.02
CA ASP A 98 -10.57 -7.88 15.80
C ASP A 98 -9.86 -6.75 15.04
N ILE A 99 -9.84 -6.81 13.70
CA ILE A 99 -9.07 -5.87 12.88
C ILE A 99 -9.66 -5.69 11.47
N ASN A 100 -9.64 -4.46 10.99
CA ASN A 100 -9.98 -4.09 9.61
C ASN A 100 -8.74 -3.51 8.91
N VAL A 101 -8.35 -4.14 7.81
CA VAL A 101 -7.19 -3.74 7.02
C VAL A 101 -7.64 -3.29 5.64
N LEU A 102 -7.21 -2.10 5.22
CA LEU A 102 -7.47 -1.56 3.89
C LEU A 102 -6.17 -1.52 3.10
N THR A 103 -6.18 -2.05 1.87
CA THR A 103 -5.00 -2.04 1.00
C THR A 103 -5.10 -0.97 -0.07
N ASP A 104 -3.99 -0.32 -0.40
CA ASP A 104 -3.81 0.59 -1.53
C ASP A 104 -5.05 1.47 -1.82
N PRO A 105 -5.48 2.31 -0.87
CA PRO A 105 -6.74 3.04 -0.97
C PRO A 105 -6.72 4.05 -2.11
N HIS A 106 -7.50 3.77 -3.15
CA HIS A 106 -7.70 4.62 -4.31
C HIS A 106 -9.20 4.84 -4.55
N PHE A 107 -9.74 5.94 -4.04
CA PHE A 107 -11.16 6.30 -4.13
C PHE A 107 -11.43 7.44 -5.10
N THR A 108 -10.38 8.14 -5.58
CA THR A 108 -10.55 9.22 -6.53
C THR A 108 -10.80 8.74 -7.96
N ASP A 109 -11.35 9.62 -8.79
CA ASP A 109 -11.66 9.33 -10.20
C ASP A 109 -10.43 9.06 -11.07
N ARG A 110 -9.25 9.50 -10.65
CA ARG A 110 -8.02 9.43 -11.46
C ARG A 110 -6.81 9.03 -10.63
N ALA A 111 -6.04 8.12 -11.18
CA ALA A 111 -4.70 7.78 -10.70
C ALA A 111 -3.71 8.90 -11.08
N SER A 112 -3.79 10.04 -10.39
CA SER A 112 -3.01 11.23 -10.73
C SER A 112 -3.04 12.25 -9.58
N PRO A 113 -1.96 13.04 -9.40
CA PRO A 113 -1.98 14.19 -8.50
C PRO A 113 -2.94 15.30 -8.98
N LEU A 114 -3.33 15.28 -10.27
CA LEU A 114 -4.19 16.26 -10.89
C LEU A 114 -5.60 15.68 -11.10
N SER A 115 -6.62 16.34 -10.57
CA SER A 115 -8.01 15.89 -10.68
C SER A 115 -8.59 15.89 -12.11
N PHE A 116 -7.99 16.66 -13.01
CA PHE A 116 -8.44 16.81 -14.39
C PHE A 116 -7.60 16.04 -15.42
N ALA A 117 -6.45 15.49 -15.05
CA ALA A 117 -5.52 14.81 -15.95
C ALA A 117 -5.09 13.44 -15.39
N GLY A 118 -4.60 12.55 -16.25
CA GLY A 118 -4.15 11.21 -15.92
C GLY A 118 -5.21 10.12 -16.13
N PRO A 119 -4.85 8.87 -15.90
CA PRO A 119 -5.74 7.73 -16.10
C PRO A 119 -7.01 7.84 -15.27
N LYS A 120 -8.17 7.76 -15.93
CA LYS A 120 -9.47 7.73 -15.24
C LYS A 120 -9.86 6.29 -14.94
N ARG A 121 -10.47 6.07 -13.77
CA ARG A 121 -11.04 4.76 -13.46
C ARG A 121 -12.27 4.51 -14.33
N TYR A 122 -12.51 3.24 -14.64
CA TYR A 122 -13.63 2.82 -15.49
C TYR A 122 -14.93 2.65 -14.71
N MET A 123 -14.81 2.37 -13.42
CA MET A 123 -15.93 2.12 -12.52
C MET A 123 -15.73 2.94 -11.23
N PRO A 124 -16.80 3.39 -10.59
CA PRO A 124 -16.70 3.96 -9.25
C PRO A 124 -16.16 2.93 -8.26
N PRO A 125 -15.66 3.34 -7.10
CA PRO A 125 -15.37 2.40 -6.03
C PRO A 125 -16.63 1.66 -5.59
N GLY A 126 -16.49 0.39 -5.19
CA GLY A 126 -17.60 -0.43 -4.72
C GLY A 126 -18.19 0.04 -3.40
N MET A 127 -17.47 0.90 -2.68
CA MET A 127 -17.80 1.49 -1.40
C MET A 127 -17.18 2.87 -1.34
N GLU A 128 -17.88 3.84 -0.76
CA GLU A 128 -17.32 5.17 -0.50
C GLU A 128 -16.54 5.18 0.82
N ILE A 129 -15.64 6.16 1.01
CA ILE A 129 -14.85 6.29 2.25
C ILE A 129 -15.78 6.47 3.46
N GLU A 130 -16.89 7.17 3.28
CA GLU A 130 -17.90 7.42 4.32
C GLU A 130 -18.54 6.13 4.84
N ASP A 131 -18.69 5.14 3.98
CA ASP A 131 -19.31 3.84 4.28
C ASP A 131 -18.32 2.81 4.87
N LEU A 132 -17.00 3.12 4.84
CA LEU A 132 -15.99 2.25 5.43
C LEU A 132 -16.21 2.07 6.94
N PRO A 133 -16.02 0.86 7.47
CA PRO A 133 -15.97 0.61 8.91
C PRO A 133 -14.81 1.37 9.56
N ASN A 134 -14.64 1.22 10.88
CA ASN A 134 -13.38 1.62 11.50
C ASN A 134 -12.22 0.89 10.83
N ILE A 135 -11.23 1.62 10.35
CA ILE A 135 -10.02 1.06 9.73
C ILE A 135 -8.89 1.15 10.73
N ASP A 136 -8.30 0.00 11.06
CA ASP A 136 -7.21 -0.09 12.02
C ASP A 136 -5.86 0.03 11.32
N VAL A 137 -5.75 -0.55 10.11
CA VAL A 137 -4.50 -0.56 9.34
C VAL A 137 -4.76 -0.25 7.87
N VAL A 138 -3.94 0.62 7.30
CA VAL A 138 -3.83 0.84 5.87
C VAL A 138 -2.46 0.36 5.38
N THR A 139 -2.43 -0.45 4.34
CA THR A 139 -1.17 -0.87 3.71
C THR A 139 -1.01 -0.21 2.36
N ILE A 140 0.19 0.30 2.06
CA ILE A 140 0.56 0.86 0.75
C ILE A 140 1.65 -0.02 0.15
N SER A 141 1.40 -0.57 -1.03
CA SER A 141 2.36 -1.45 -1.71
C SER A 141 3.51 -0.67 -2.35
N HIS A 142 3.23 0.47 -2.96
CA HIS A 142 4.22 1.33 -3.59
C HIS A 142 3.65 2.73 -3.92
N SER A 143 4.50 3.63 -4.45
CA SER A 143 4.20 5.05 -4.60
C SER A 143 3.48 5.46 -5.90
N HIS A 144 3.00 4.55 -6.73
CA HIS A 144 2.18 4.93 -7.89
C HIS A 144 0.83 5.48 -7.44
N TYR A 145 0.27 6.41 -8.21
CA TYR A 145 -0.95 7.14 -7.82
C TYR A 145 -2.23 6.30 -7.79
N ASP A 146 -2.23 5.13 -8.40
CA ASP A 146 -3.31 4.14 -8.34
C ASP A 146 -3.23 3.22 -7.11
N HIS A 147 -2.16 3.34 -6.31
CA HIS A 147 -1.92 2.65 -5.04
C HIS A 147 -1.76 3.63 -3.88
N LEU A 148 -1.04 4.74 -4.10
CA LEU A 148 -0.86 5.84 -3.15
C LEU A 148 -1.64 7.06 -3.64
N ASP A 149 -2.95 7.06 -3.43
CA ASP A 149 -3.80 8.21 -3.72
C ASP A 149 -3.82 9.16 -2.53
N TYR A 150 -3.11 10.28 -2.66
CA TYR A 150 -2.98 11.30 -1.61
C TYR A 150 -4.32 11.71 -1.00
N ARG A 151 -5.35 11.92 -1.83
CA ARG A 151 -6.67 12.38 -1.34
C ARG A 151 -7.36 11.31 -0.50
N SER A 152 -7.30 10.06 -0.96
CA SER A 152 -7.86 8.92 -0.22
C SER A 152 -7.16 8.72 1.11
N VAL A 153 -5.81 8.72 1.10
CA VAL A 153 -5.00 8.58 2.31
C VAL A 153 -5.30 9.69 3.30
N LYS A 154 -5.38 10.94 2.83
CA LYS A 154 -5.72 12.10 3.65
C LYS A 154 -7.10 11.98 4.30
N LEU A 155 -8.14 11.66 3.52
CA LEU A 155 -9.50 11.52 4.04
C LEU A 155 -9.61 10.38 5.06
N ILE A 156 -8.89 9.28 4.83
CA ILE A 156 -8.84 8.15 5.76
C ILE A 156 -8.16 8.55 7.07
N SER A 157 -7.03 9.26 7.01
CA SER A 157 -6.34 9.73 8.21
C SER A 157 -7.14 10.76 9.01
N GLU A 158 -7.93 11.60 8.33
CA GLU A 158 -8.83 12.57 8.97
C GLU A 158 -10.06 11.88 9.60
N LYS A 159 -10.51 10.77 9.04
CA LYS A 159 -11.67 10.02 9.54
C LYS A 159 -11.34 9.09 10.70
N TYR A 160 -10.14 8.50 10.71
CA TYR A 160 -9.70 7.50 11.68
C TYR A 160 -8.42 7.97 12.37
N GLU A 161 -8.54 8.53 13.57
CA GLU A 161 -7.44 9.15 14.31
C GLU A 161 -6.32 8.16 14.67
N ASP A 162 -6.64 6.90 14.92
CA ASP A 162 -5.70 5.85 15.35
C ASP A 162 -5.26 4.90 14.22
N VAL A 163 -5.57 5.22 12.95
CA VAL A 163 -5.21 4.34 11.83
C VAL A 163 -3.70 4.22 11.65
N LEU A 164 -3.20 2.98 11.59
CA LEU A 164 -1.79 2.70 11.35
C LEU A 164 -1.53 2.56 9.85
N PHE A 165 -0.60 3.35 9.29
CA PHE A 165 -0.14 3.20 7.91
C PHE A 165 1.12 2.34 7.84
N LEU A 166 1.06 1.22 7.13
CA LEU A 166 2.21 0.39 6.78
C LEU A 166 2.64 0.72 5.35
N VAL A 167 3.80 1.34 5.23
CA VAL A 167 4.28 1.90 3.97
C VAL A 167 5.67 1.35 3.59
N PRO A 168 6.05 1.34 2.31
CA PRO A 168 7.40 0.99 1.89
C PRO A 168 8.45 1.90 2.50
N LEU A 169 9.65 1.37 2.69
CA LEU A 169 10.81 2.13 3.14
C LEU A 169 11.03 3.38 2.28
N GLY A 170 11.26 4.51 2.94
CA GLY A 170 11.47 5.81 2.30
C GLY A 170 10.19 6.62 2.03
N LEU A 171 8.99 6.08 2.28
CA LEU A 171 7.75 6.85 2.21
C LEU A 171 7.34 7.47 3.55
N GLU A 172 7.91 7.05 4.66
CA GLU A 172 7.56 7.55 6.01
C GLU A 172 7.70 9.07 6.13
N GLU A 173 8.80 9.66 5.64
CA GLU A 173 9.00 11.10 5.67
C GLU A 173 7.92 11.87 4.90
N TRP A 174 7.44 11.30 3.80
CA TRP A 174 6.36 11.89 3.01
C TRP A 174 5.06 11.93 3.83
N PHE A 175 4.71 10.86 4.55
CA PHE A 175 3.55 10.81 5.43
C PHE A 175 3.68 11.78 6.61
N ILE A 176 4.85 11.85 7.26
CA ILE A 176 5.13 12.77 8.36
C ILE A 176 4.97 14.22 7.90
N ASN A 177 5.55 14.59 6.75
CA ASN A 177 5.49 15.93 6.19
C ASN A 177 4.06 16.39 5.82
N LEU A 178 3.16 15.43 5.57
CA LEU A 178 1.75 15.70 5.32
C LEU A 178 0.91 15.73 6.60
N SER A 179 1.52 15.59 7.78
CA SER A 179 0.85 15.47 9.08
C SER A 179 -0.15 14.30 9.12
N LEU A 180 0.08 13.27 8.30
CA LEU A 180 -0.65 12.01 8.33
C LEU A 180 0.02 11.14 9.38
N ILE A 181 -0.36 11.33 10.62
CA ILE A 181 0.36 10.79 11.79
C ILE A 181 -0.18 9.42 12.14
N HIS A 182 0.69 8.55 12.55
CA HIS A 182 0.64 7.14 12.95
C HIS A 182 1.15 6.20 11.85
N ILE A 183 2.46 6.22 11.70
CA ILE A 183 3.20 5.30 10.82
C ILE A 183 3.83 4.21 11.68
#